data_d987ca1ad4cc0736a5ad1715240057ef
#
_entry.id   d987ca1ad4cc0736a5ad1715240057ef
#
_cell.length_a   1.000
_cell.length_b   1.000
_cell.length_c   1.000
_cell.angle_alpha   90.00
_cell.angle_beta   90.00
_cell.angle_gamma   90.00
#
_symmetry.space_group_name_H-M   'P 1'
#
loop_
_entity.id
_entity.type
_entity.pdbx_description
1 polymer ?
#
loop_
_entity_poly.entity_id
_entity_poly.type
_entity_poly.pdbx_seq_one_letter_code
_entity_poly.pdbx_strand_id
1 'polypeptide(L)'
;MAAPALARRRIPDGETTDMAAITASMVGELRAKTDAPMMECKKALTEAGGDMEKAEELLRVKLGSKASKASSRITSEGIVAVHIAGSTGALVELNCETDFVAKNDDFLQFGDALARLIVERNPADVSALSALEIDGVTVEARRAVLIGKIGENMSIRRFKRFSGDAKLVSYLHGTRIGVVVEYTGDDVAAKDVAMHVAAMKPVALSSADVPAELIEKERSVAALKAAEDAEKAKAEGKAPQSAEIVTRRVEGSVQKYLKEVSLYNQAFVKNDKQTVEQMLKATGTTLRGFTMYVVGEGIAKKVDDFAAEVAAQVAAAKGA
;
A
#
# COMPACT_ATOMS: atom_id res chain seq x y z
N MET A 1 5.02 51.31 -80.14
CA MET A 1 5.61 50.15 -79.53
C MET A 1 5.05 50.03 -78.14
N ALA A 2 4.09 49.10 -77.97
CA ALA A 2 3.41 48.87 -76.71
C ALA A 2 4.07 47.68 -75.97
N ALA A 3 4.42 47.89 -74.70
CA ALA A 3 4.95 46.83 -73.86
C ALA A 3 3.84 45.92 -73.35
N PRO A 4 4.05 44.54 -73.17
CA PRO A 4 3.04 43.66 -72.75
C PRO A 4 2.87 43.63 -71.21
N ALA A 5 1.59 43.56 -70.76
CA ALA A 5 1.20 43.52 -69.39
C ALA A 5 1.59 42.14 -68.76
N LEU A 6 2.31 42.20 -67.66
CA LEU A 6 2.59 41.02 -66.83
C LEU A 6 1.34 40.55 -66.12
N ALA A 7 0.88 39.36 -66.46
CA ALA A 7 -0.22 38.63 -65.77
C ALA A 7 0.22 38.26 -64.37
N ARG A 8 -0.43 38.83 -63.33
CA ARG A 8 -0.31 38.39 -61.95
C ARG A 8 -0.93 36.98 -61.78
N ARG A 9 -0.09 35.97 -61.53
CA ARG A 9 -0.53 34.66 -61.07
C ARG A 9 -1.21 34.83 -59.69
N ARG A 10 -2.49 34.50 -59.60
CA ARG A 10 -3.19 34.27 -58.34
C ARG A 10 -2.55 33.04 -57.67
N ILE A 11 -2.07 33.22 -56.47
CA ILE A 11 -1.73 32.13 -55.53
C ILE A 11 -3.09 31.62 -55.07
N PRO A 12 -3.37 30.30 -55.11
CA PRO A 12 -4.60 29.77 -54.53
C PRO A 12 -4.52 29.96 -52.98
N ASP A 13 -5.59 30.53 -52.45
CA ASP A 13 -5.81 30.70 -51.01
C ASP A 13 -5.64 29.33 -50.33
N GLY A 14 -4.67 29.30 -49.37
CA GLY A 14 -4.40 28.11 -48.62
C GLY A 14 -5.65 27.63 -47.93
N GLU A 15 -5.87 26.32 -47.98
CA GLU A 15 -6.84 25.59 -47.16
C GLU A 15 -6.63 26.00 -45.70
N THR A 16 -7.48 26.88 -45.20
CA THR A 16 -7.68 27.02 -43.74
C THR A 16 -8.30 25.69 -43.28
N THR A 17 -7.47 24.81 -42.78
CA THR A 17 -7.96 23.68 -41.98
C THR A 17 -8.85 24.27 -40.90
N ASP A 18 -10.15 24.06 -41.07
CA ASP A 18 -11.18 24.40 -40.07
C ASP A 18 -10.85 23.64 -38.80
N MET A 19 -10.13 24.29 -37.87
CA MET A 19 -9.87 23.72 -36.56
C MET A 19 -11.20 23.65 -35.86
N ALA A 20 -11.80 22.47 -35.83
CA ALA A 20 -13.05 22.23 -35.16
C ALA A 20 -12.98 22.83 -33.74
N ALA A 21 -13.88 23.77 -33.46
CA ALA A 21 -13.91 24.47 -32.18
C ALA A 21 -14.16 23.45 -31.06
N ILE A 22 -13.16 23.28 -30.17
CA ILE A 22 -13.27 22.37 -29.02
C ILE A 22 -14.37 22.87 -28.09
N THR A 23 -15.48 22.16 -28.05
CA THR A 23 -16.63 22.52 -27.23
C THR A 23 -16.50 21.98 -25.80
N ALA A 24 -17.18 22.62 -24.85
CA ALA A 24 -17.25 22.14 -23.46
C ALA A 24 -17.89 20.73 -23.38
N SER A 25 -18.81 20.41 -24.29
CA SER A 25 -19.44 19.08 -24.39
C SER A 25 -18.40 18.01 -24.73
N MET A 26 -17.55 18.23 -25.74
CA MET A 26 -16.48 17.29 -26.13
C MET A 26 -15.49 17.06 -24.98
N VAL A 27 -15.12 18.12 -24.25
CA VAL A 27 -14.27 18.00 -23.08
C VAL A 27 -14.93 17.18 -21.96
N GLY A 28 -16.22 17.42 -21.73
CA GLY A 28 -17.02 16.66 -20.75
C GLY A 28 -17.17 15.18 -21.14
N GLU A 29 -17.38 14.89 -22.40
CA GLU A 29 -17.51 13.52 -22.93
C GLU A 29 -16.18 12.76 -22.82
N LEU A 30 -15.06 13.37 -23.20
CA LEU A 30 -13.74 12.77 -23.07
C LEU A 30 -13.39 12.53 -21.59
N ARG A 31 -13.75 13.46 -20.71
CA ARG A 31 -13.57 13.29 -19.27
C ARG A 31 -14.44 12.15 -18.72
N ALA A 32 -15.69 12.02 -19.13
CA ALA A 32 -16.56 10.93 -18.71
C ALA A 32 -16.00 9.55 -19.09
N LYS A 33 -15.35 9.46 -20.26
CA LYS A 33 -14.71 8.23 -20.74
C LYS A 33 -13.39 7.91 -20.04
N THR A 34 -12.56 8.92 -19.74
CA THR A 34 -11.17 8.72 -19.35
C THR A 34 -10.88 9.04 -17.88
N ASP A 35 -11.83 9.69 -17.20
CA ASP A 35 -11.67 10.26 -15.85
C ASP A 35 -10.44 11.21 -15.69
N ALA A 36 -9.88 11.67 -16.80
CA ALA A 36 -8.73 12.55 -16.82
C ALA A 36 -9.09 13.99 -16.39
N PRO A 37 -8.14 14.79 -15.88
CA PRO A 37 -8.39 16.19 -15.53
C PRO A 37 -8.93 17.01 -16.73
N MET A 38 -9.91 17.87 -16.50
CA MET A 38 -10.60 18.64 -17.54
C MET A 38 -9.62 19.41 -18.46
N MET A 39 -8.58 20.01 -17.90
CA MET A 39 -7.58 20.75 -18.69
C MET A 39 -6.71 19.85 -19.57
N GLU A 40 -6.43 18.64 -19.13
CA GLU A 40 -5.70 17.64 -19.92
C GLU A 40 -6.60 17.13 -21.07
N CYS A 41 -7.90 16.90 -20.82
CA CYS A 41 -8.85 16.56 -21.87
C CYS A 41 -8.94 17.68 -22.92
N LYS A 42 -9.05 18.94 -22.50
CA LYS A 42 -9.06 20.07 -23.42
C LYS A 42 -7.80 20.14 -24.26
N LYS A 43 -6.61 20.00 -23.65
CA LYS A 43 -5.34 20.01 -24.38
C LYS A 43 -5.25 18.85 -25.38
N ALA A 44 -5.62 17.64 -24.96
CA ALA A 44 -5.61 16.48 -25.84
C ALA A 44 -6.53 16.64 -27.04
N LEU A 45 -7.77 17.13 -26.83
CA LEU A 45 -8.69 17.45 -27.92
C LEU A 45 -8.14 18.52 -28.87
N THR A 46 -7.49 19.56 -28.33
CA THR A 46 -6.86 20.58 -29.16
C THR A 46 -5.74 20.00 -30.02
N GLU A 47 -4.87 19.18 -29.44
CA GLU A 47 -3.78 18.51 -30.15
C GLU A 47 -4.29 17.47 -31.17
N ALA A 48 -5.42 16.84 -30.88
CA ALA A 48 -6.09 15.89 -31.78
C ALA A 48 -6.94 16.55 -32.88
N GLY A 49 -7.05 17.89 -32.88
CA GLY A 49 -7.91 18.60 -33.84
C GLY A 49 -9.41 18.32 -33.68
N GLY A 50 -9.85 17.98 -32.47
CA GLY A 50 -11.22 17.61 -32.14
C GLY A 50 -11.56 16.13 -32.31
N ASP A 51 -10.62 15.30 -32.75
CA ASP A 51 -10.80 13.86 -32.86
C ASP A 51 -10.79 13.22 -31.47
N MET A 52 -11.89 12.57 -31.10
CA MET A 52 -12.12 12.01 -29.76
C MET A 52 -11.21 10.78 -29.49
N GLU A 53 -11.08 9.89 -30.47
CA GLU A 53 -10.27 8.67 -30.32
C GLU A 53 -8.78 9.02 -30.19
N LYS A 54 -8.31 9.89 -31.05
CA LYS A 54 -6.94 10.38 -31.02
C LYS A 54 -6.62 11.17 -29.75
N ALA A 55 -7.58 11.94 -29.23
CA ALA A 55 -7.44 12.63 -27.94
C ALA A 55 -7.34 11.66 -26.77
N GLU A 56 -8.08 10.57 -26.79
CA GLU A 56 -8.01 9.48 -25.79
C GLU A 56 -6.64 8.80 -25.83
N GLU A 57 -6.10 8.48 -27.01
CA GLU A 57 -4.75 7.93 -27.17
C GLU A 57 -3.67 8.88 -26.64
N LEU A 58 -3.75 10.17 -26.98
CA LEU A 58 -2.82 11.19 -26.48
C LEU A 58 -2.84 11.31 -24.96
N LEU A 59 -4.05 11.26 -24.35
CA LEU A 59 -4.19 11.26 -22.90
C LEU A 59 -3.53 10.04 -22.28
N ARG A 60 -3.77 8.86 -22.82
CA ARG A 60 -3.18 7.61 -22.34
C ARG A 60 -1.65 7.67 -22.34
N VAL A 61 -1.05 8.17 -23.40
CA VAL A 61 0.41 8.36 -23.49
C VAL A 61 0.92 9.37 -22.47
N LYS A 62 0.25 10.53 -22.34
CA LYS A 62 0.66 11.60 -21.40
C LYS A 62 0.55 11.16 -19.94
N LEU A 63 -0.55 10.50 -19.57
CA LEU A 63 -0.76 10.02 -18.21
C LEU A 63 0.23 8.91 -17.87
N GLY A 64 0.51 8.00 -18.81
CA GLY A 64 1.56 6.99 -18.66
C GLY A 64 2.96 7.61 -18.45
N SER A 65 3.30 8.69 -19.17
CA SER A 65 4.54 9.41 -18.97
C SER A 65 4.64 10.08 -17.59
N LYS A 66 3.53 10.65 -17.08
CA LYS A 66 3.48 11.20 -15.71
C LYS A 66 3.65 10.10 -14.66
N ALA A 67 2.98 8.97 -14.82
CA ALA A 67 3.11 7.81 -13.93
C ALA A 67 4.55 7.28 -13.92
N SER A 68 5.18 7.15 -15.08
CA SER A 68 6.58 6.74 -15.21
C SER A 68 7.54 7.70 -14.47
N LYS A 69 7.35 9.02 -14.60
CA LYS A 69 8.16 10.02 -13.89
C LYS A 69 7.93 9.98 -12.37
N ALA A 70 6.72 9.62 -11.94
CA ALA A 70 6.39 9.52 -10.52
C ALA A 70 6.93 8.23 -9.87
N SER A 71 7.22 7.19 -10.64
CA SER A 71 7.52 5.83 -10.14
C SER A 71 8.73 5.74 -9.19
N SER A 72 9.67 6.69 -9.27
CA SER A 72 10.84 6.75 -8.37
C SER A 72 10.55 7.37 -6.99
N ARG A 73 9.38 8.00 -6.81
CA ARG A 73 9.02 8.63 -5.54
C ARG A 73 8.54 7.58 -4.54
N ILE A 74 8.99 7.70 -3.28
CA ILE A 74 8.67 6.75 -2.22
C ILE A 74 7.20 6.86 -1.84
N THR A 75 6.53 5.70 -1.76
CA THR A 75 5.13 5.57 -1.35
C THR A 75 5.05 4.83 -0.03
N SER A 76 5.13 5.54 1.09
CA SER A 76 5.11 4.97 2.45
C SER A 76 3.78 5.14 3.17
N GLU A 77 2.86 5.93 2.64
CA GLU A 77 1.48 6.06 3.08
C GLU A 77 0.56 5.20 2.20
N GLY A 78 -0.75 5.16 2.47
CA GLY A 78 -1.70 4.38 1.67
C GLY A 78 -2.79 3.72 2.50
N ILE A 79 -3.35 2.63 1.95
CA ILE A 79 -4.43 1.87 2.56
C ILE A 79 -4.17 0.36 2.49
N VAL A 80 -4.82 -0.35 3.40
CA VAL A 80 -5.09 -1.78 3.27
C VAL A 80 -6.57 -1.96 2.94
N ALA A 81 -6.88 -2.57 1.81
CA ALA A 81 -8.23 -2.95 1.43
C ALA A 81 -8.44 -4.45 1.58
N VAL A 82 -9.69 -4.86 1.88
CA VAL A 82 -10.07 -6.25 2.07
C VAL A 82 -11.41 -6.52 1.39
N HIS A 83 -11.52 -7.68 0.76
CA HIS A 83 -12.79 -8.21 0.27
C HIS A 83 -12.92 -9.68 0.64
N ILE A 84 -14.07 -10.09 1.17
CA ILE A 84 -14.38 -11.48 1.52
C ILE A 84 -15.71 -11.84 0.85
N ALA A 85 -15.70 -12.95 0.13
CA ALA A 85 -16.86 -13.57 -0.50
C ALA A 85 -16.91 -15.06 -0.15
N GLY A 86 -17.72 -15.39 0.87
CA GLY A 86 -17.79 -16.74 1.43
C GLY A 86 -16.47 -17.18 2.06
N SER A 87 -15.91 -18.29 1.57
CA SER A 87 -14.61 -18.83 2.03
C SER A 87 -13.41 -18.31 1.22
N THR A 88 -13.63 -17.36 0.32
CA THR A 88 -12.58 -16.72 -0.45
C THR A 88 -12.45 -15.27 -0.04
N GLY A 89 -11.22 -14.78 0.09
CA GLY A 89 -10.97 -13.40 0.46
C GLY A 89 -9.66 -12.88 -0.11
N ALA A 90 -9.46 -11.57 -0.03
CA ALA A 90 -8.21 -10.92 -0.39
C ALA A 90 -7.91 -9.76 0.56
N LEU A 91 -6.63 -9.59 0.83
CA LEU A 91 -6.06 -8.45 1.54
C LEU A 91 -5.03 -7.82 0.60
N VAL A 92 -5.11 -6.52 0.34
CA VAL A 92 -4.18 -5.80 -0.55
C VAL A 92 -3.70 -4.51 0.10
N GLU A 93 -2.40 -4.23 -0.04
CA GLU A 93 -1.78 -2.98 0.36
C GLU A 93 -1.54 -2.12 -0.88
N LEU A 94 -2.21 -0.97 -0.94
CA LEU A 94 -2.07 0.05 -1.97
C LEU A 94 -1.43 1.29 -1.34
N ASN A 95 -0.24 1.67 -1.82
CA ASN A 95 0.55 2.76 -1.28
C ASN A 95 0.46 4.03 -2.13
N CYS A 96 0.60 5.19 -1.47
CA CYS A 96 0.72 6.53 -2.04
C CYS A 96 1.77 7.34 -1.27
N GLU A 97 2.02 8.59 -1.67
CA GLU A 97 3.05 9.43 -1.04
C GLU A 97 2.57 10.06 0.27
N THR A 98 1.29 10.51 0.32
CA THR A 98 0.74 11.24 1.46
C THR A 98 -0.51 10.59 2.06
N ASP A 99 -0.79 10.91 3.31
CA ASP A 99 -2.02 10.48 4.01
C ASP A 99 -3.28 11.21 3.49
N PHE A 100 -3.13 12.32 2.78
CA PHE A 100 -4.23 13.00 2.10
C PHE A 100 -4.79 12.16 0.96
N VAL A 101 -3.91 11.59 0.13
CA VAL A 101 -4.30 10.70 -0.97
C VAL A 101 -4.87 9.39 -0.43
N ALA A 102 -4.36 8.88 0.69
CA ALA A 102 -4.90 7.71 1.36
C ALA A 102 -6.38 7.88 1.82
N LYS A 103 -6.91 9.12 1.87
CA LYS A 103 -8.31 9.44 2.21
C LYS A 103 -9.14 9.86 0.99
N ASN A 104 -8.53 9.88 -0.20
CA ASN A 104 -9.21 10.27 -1.43
C ASN A 104 -10.16 9.16 -1.91
N ASP A 105 -11.38 9.51 -2.28
CA ASP A 105 -12.42 8.54 -2.65
C ASP A 105 -12.04 7.67 -3.85
N ASP A 106 -11.42 8.24 -4.89
CA ASP A 106 -10.99 7.47 -6.06
C ASP A 106 -9.90 6.45 -5.70
N PHE A 107 -9.00 6.82 -4.78
CA PHE A 107 -7.95 5.93 -4.29
C PHE A 107 -8.52 4.79 -3.44
N LEU A 108 -9.49 5.10 -2.57
CA LEU A 108 -10.21 4.09 -1.78
C LEU A 108 -10.98 3.11 -2.67
N GLN A 109 -11.74 3.63 -3.64
CA GLN A 109 -12.49 2.80 -4.62
C GLN A 109 -11.55 1.92 -5.45
N PHE A 110 -10.39 2.42 -5.83
CA PHE A 110 -9.39 1.61 -6.55
C PHE A 110 -8.87 0.48 -5.69
N GLY A 111 -8.58 0.71 -4.41
CA GLY A 111 -8.18 -0.33 -3.45
C GLY A 111 -9.25 -1.42 -3.30
N ASP A 112 -10.51 -1.03 -3.14
CA ASP A 112 -11.63 -1.96 -3.04
C ASP A 112 -11.83 -2.78 -4.33
N ALA A 113 -11.70 -2.15 -5.50
CA ALA A 113 -11.78 -2.83 -6.79
C ALA A 113 -10.65 -3.86 -6.96
N LEU A 114 -9.42 -3.53 -6.52
CA LEU A 114 -8.30 -4.48 -6.52
C LEU A 114 -8.58 -5.69 -5.62
N ALA A 115 -9.09 -5.48 -4.40
CA ALA A 115 -9.38 -6.57 -3.49
C ALA A 115 -10.45 -7.53 -4.07
N ARG A 116 -11.51 -7.00 -4.71
CA ARG A 116 -12.52 -7.78 -5.42
C ARG A 116 -11.93 -8.56 -6.59
N LEU A 117 -11.14 -7.88 -7.43
CA LEU A 117 -10.53 -8.50 -8.61
C LEU A 117 -9.60 -9.66 -8.24
N ILE A 118 -8.84 -9.52 -7.13
CA ILE A 118 -7.97 -10.58 -6.60
C ILE A 118 -8.81 -11.81 -6.21
N VAL A 119 -9.94 -11.62 -5.54
CA VAL A 119 -10.86 -12.71 -5.17
C VAL A 119 -11.38 -13.41 -6.42
N GLU A 120 -11.83 -12.67 -7.42
CA GLU A 120 -12.49 -13.18 -8.62
C GLU A 120 -11.52 -13.87 -9.58
N ARG A 121 -10.34 -13.27 -9.81
CA ARG A 121 -9.42 -13.68 -10.88
C ARG A 121 -8.21 -14.47 -10.43
N ASN A 122 -7.92 -14.51 -9.12
CA ASN A 122 -6.79 -15.24 -8.54
C ASN A 122 -5.45 -14.98 -9.26
N PRO A 123 -5.00 -13.73 -9.39
CA PRO A 123 -3.71 -13.42 -10.00
C PRO A 123 -2.57 -14.03 -9.19
N ALA A 124 -1.51 -14.48 -9.87
CA ALA A 124 -0.37 -15.11 -9.22
C ALA A 124 0.49 -14.11 -8.41
N ASP A 125 0.60 -12.88 -8.90
CA ASP A 125 1.42 -11.82 -8.33
C ASP A 125 0.90 -10.42 -8.73
N VAL A 126 1.59 -9.37 -8.27
CA VAL A 126 1.24 -7.98 -8.58
C VAL A 126 1.35 -7.66 -10.07
N SER A 127 2.27 -8.30 -10.79
CA SER A 127 2.43 -8.09 -12.23
C SER A 127 1.22 -8.66 -13.00
N ALA A 128 0.81 -9.88 -12.65
CA ALA A 128 -0.39 -10.50 -13.20
C ALA A 128 -1.66 -9.70 -12.86
N LEU A 129 -1.77 -9.19 -11.60
CA LEU A 129 -2.87 -8.32 -11.20
C LEU A 129 -2.90 -7.03 -12.03
N SER A 130 -1.76 -6.40 -12.27
CA SER A 130 -1.64 -5.16 -13.04
C SER A 130 -2.07 -5.30 -14.51
N ALA A 131 -1.98 -6.51 -15.06
CA ALA A 131 -2.40 -6.83 -16.43
C ALA A 131 -3.90 -7.16 -16.55
N LEU A 132 -4.60 -7.44 -15.44
CA LEU A 132 -6.04 -7.68 -15.45
C LEU A 132 -6.82 -6.40 -15.74
N GLU A 133 -8.07 -6.57 -16.18
CA GLU A 133 -8.96 -5.45 -16.51
C GLU A 133 -10.06 -5.25 -15.47
N ILE A 134 -10.36 -3.99 -15.23
CA ILE A 134 -11.54 -3.51 -14.51
C ILE A 134 -12.30 -2.61 -15.49
N ASP A 135 -13.54 -3.00 -15.86
CA ASP A 135 -14.40 -2.29 -16.82
C ASP A 135 -13.69 -2.01 -18.17
N GLY A 136 -12.98 -3.01 -18.70
CA GLY A 136 -12.30 -2.93 -20.01
C GLY A 136 -10.99 -2.12 -20.02
N VAL A 137 -10.51 -1.68 -18.85
CA VAL A 137 -9.24 -0.94 -18.70
C VAL A 137 -8.32 -1.71 -17.77
N THR A 138 -7.05 -1.90 -18.16
CA THR A 138 -6.10 -2.60 -17.30
C THR A 138 -5.88 -1.89 -15.98
N VAL A 139 -5.63 -2.65 -14.91
CA VAL A 139 -5.30 -2.12 -13.57
C VAL A 139 -4.15 -1.12 -13.66
N GLU A 140 -3.11 -1.42 -14.45
CA GLU A 140 -1.97 -0.51 -14.64
C GLU A 140 -2.39 0.80 -15.33
N ALA A 141 -3.25 0.75 -16.34
CA ALA A 141 -3.74 1.95 -17.00
C ALA A 141 -4.62 2.80 -16.05
N ARG A 142 -5.48 2.17 -15.23
CA ARG A 142 -6.23 2.89 -14.18
C ARG A 142 -5.31 3.53 -13.15
N ARG A 143 -4.29 2.81 -12.69
CA ARG A 143 -3.28 3.37 -11.80
C ARG A 143 -2.59 4.60 -12.40
N ALA A 144 -2.19 4.52 -13.67
CA ALA A 144 -1.56 5.63 -14.38
C ALA A 144 -2.48 6.86 -14.50
N VAL A 145 -3.78 6.64 -14.76
CA VAL A 145 -4.79 7.71 -14.78
C VAL A 145 -4.92 8.38 -13.42
N LEU A 146 -4.99 7.59 -12.33
CA LEU A 146 -5.07 8.12 -10.97
C LEU A 146 -3.83 8.94 -10.60
N ILE A 147 -2.63 8.45 -10.94
CA ILE A 147 -1.38 9.21 -10.75
C ILE A 147 -1.42 10.53 -11.54
N GLY A 148 -1.91 10.50 -12.78
CA GLY A 148 -2.05 11.69 -13.61
C GLY A 148 -3.08 12.69 -13.07
N LYS A 149 -4.17 12.21 -12.46
CA LYS A 149 -5.27 12.99 -11.88
C LYS A 149 -4.88 13.62 -10.54
N ILE A 150 -4.27 12.84 -9.66
CA ILE A 150 -3.97 13.21 -8.28
C ILE A 150 -2.58 13.85 -8.16
N GLY A 151 -1.62 13.43 -9.00
CA GLY A 151 -0.27 13.99 -9.03
C GLY A 151 0.74 13.28 -8.13
N GLU A 152 0.32 12.24 -7.39
CA GLU A 152 1.17 11.44 -6.54
C GLU A 152 1.45 10.06 -7.13
N ASN A 153 2.62 9.48 -6.82
CA ASN A 153 2.92 8.09 -7.12
C ASN A 153 2.01 7.15 -6.32
N MET A 154 1.65 6.04 -6.94
CA MET A 154 0.85 4.98 -6.33
C MET A 154 1.46 3.62 -6.66
N SER A 155 1.46 2.70 -5.71
CA SER A 155 2.06 1.38 -5.86
C SER A 155 1.16 0.30 -5.25
N ILE A 156 0.81 -0.70 -6.04
CA ILE A 156 0.24 -1.95 -5.51
C ILE A 156 1.42 -2.73 -4.94
N ARG A 157 1.55 -2.71 -3.61
CA ARG A 157 2.76 -3.25 -2.96
C ARG A 157 2.74 -4.76 -2.85
N ARG A 158 1.67 -5.28 -2.30
CA ARG A 158 1.48 -6.72 -2.02
C ARG A 158 0.01 -7.05 -1.84
N PHE A 159 -0.31 -8.29 -2.04
CA PHE A 159 -1.63 -8.83 -1.67
C PHE A 159 -1.50 -10.28 -1.20
N LYS A 160 -2.53 -10.76 -0.54
CA LYS A 160 -2.72 -12.18 -0.24
C LYS A 160 -4.16 -12.54 -0.54
N ARG A 161 -4.35 -13.63 -1.30
CA ARG A 161 -5.63 -14.26 -1.51
C ARG A 161 -5.79 -15.43 -0.56
N PHE A 162 -6.96 -15.57 0.00
CA PHE A 162 -7.38 -16.66 0.88
C PHE A 162 -8.41 -17.51 0.14
N SER A 163 -8.30 -18.83 0.26
CA SER A 163 -9.27 -19.76 -0.31
C SER A 163 -9.16 -21.11 0.42
N GLY A 164 -10.28 -21.77 0.62
CA GLY A 164 -10.32 -23.05 1.31
C GLY A 164 -11.68 -23.29 1.96
N ASP A 165 -11.69 -24.16 2.94
CA ASP A 165 -12.87 -24.55 3.72
C ASP A 165 -13.01 -23.81 5.06
N ALA A 166 -11.99 -23.02 5.44
CA ALA A 166 -12.05 -22.16 6.61
C ALA A 166 -12.98 -20.97 6.39
N LYS A 167 -13.67 -20.55 7.44
CA LYS A 167 -14.32 -19.25 7.46
C LYS A 167 -13.27 -18.14 7.49
N LEU A 168 -13.61 -17.00 6.95
CA LEU A 168 -12.78 -15.80 6.95
C LEU A 168 -13.48 -14.68 7.69
N VAL A 169 -12.74 -13.96 8.51
CA VAL A 169 -13.17 -12.68 9.09
C VAL A 169 -12.06 -11.67 8.96
N SER A 170 -12.44 -10.40 8.75
CA SER A 170 -11.47 -9.31 8.64
C SER A 170 -11.74 -8.23 9.68
N TYR A 171 -10.69 -7.50 10.01
CA TYR A 171 -10.74 -6.27 10.79
C TYR A 171 -9.85 -5.21 10.12
N LEU A 172 -10.40 -4.02 9.93
CA LEU A 172 -9.66 -2.85 9.48
C LEU A 172 -9.59 -1.85 10.63
N HIS A 173 -8.39 -1.44 11.01
CA HIS A 173 -8.18 -0.34 11.94
C HIS A 173 -7.87 0.94 11.15
N GLY A 174 -8.91 1.74 10.96
CA GLY A 174 -8.88 2.80 9.93
C GLY A 174 -8.62 2.20 8.55
N THR A 175 -7.79 2.88 7.77
CA THR A 175 -7.32 2.38 6.46
C THR A 175 -5.90 1.81 6.52
N ARG A 176 -5.22 1.89 7.67
CA ARG A 176 -3.78 1.62 7.77
C ARG A 176 -3.40 0.20 8.18
N ILE A 177 -4.27 -0.49 8.89
CA ILE A 177 -4.01 -1.87 9.35
C ILE A 177 -5.17 -2.74 8.91
N GLY A 178 -4.88 -3.81 8.20
CA GLY A 178 -5.84 -4.83 7.83
C GLY A 178 -5.41 -6.19 8.35
N VAL A 179 -6.37 -6.91 8.91
CA VAL A 179 -6.19 -8.28 9.41
C VAL A 179 -7.24 -9.17 8.79
N VAL A 180 -6.83 -10.34 8.34
CA VAL A 180 -7.71 -11.45 7.96
C VAL A 180 -7.35 -12.64 8.85
N VAL A 181 -8.37 -13.26 9.45
CA VAL A 181 -8.26 -14.48 10.26
C VAL A 181 -8.98 -15.62 9.56
N GLU A 182 -8.32 -16.76 9.45
CA GLU A 182 -8.84 -18.02 8.95
C GLU A 182 -9.20 -18.89 10.15
N TYR A 183 -10.47 -19.31 10.27
CA TYR A 183 -10.97 -19.96 11.49
C TYR A 183 -12.10 -20.95 11.23
N THR A 184 -12.41 -21.74 12.28
CA THR A 184 -13.64 -22.51 12.43
C THR A 184 -14.23 -22.23 13.81
N GLY A 185 -15.55 -22.26 13.95
CA GLY A 185 -16.23 -22.03 15.22
C GLY A 185 -16.99 -20.69 15.25
N ASP A 186 -16.86 -19.94 16.35
CA ASP A 186 -17.62 -18.73 16.66
C ASP A 186 -17.12 -17.51 15.92
N ASP A 187 -18.02 -16.80 15.23
CA ASP A 187 -17.70 -15.65 14.37
C ASP A 187 -17.31 -14.41 15.20
N VAL A 188 -17.89 -14.25 16.40
CA VAL A 188 -17.60 -13.11 17.28
C VAL A 188 -16.21 -13.25 17.88
N ALA A 189 -15.88 -14.47 18.37
CA ALA A 189 -14.55 -14.75 18.89
C ALA A 189 -13.46 -14.53 17.83
N ALA A 190 -13.69 -14.96 16.59
CA ALA A 190 -12.75 -14.76 15.49
C ALA A 190 -12.60 -13.27 15.13
N LYS A 191 -13.69 -12.49 15.15
CA LYS A 191 -13.64 -11.03 14.94
C LYS A 191 -12.87 -10.32 16.05
N ASP A 192 -13.02 -10.75 17.27
CA ASP A 192 -12.30 -10.24 18.43
C ASP A 192 -10.80 -10.55 18.35
N VAL A 193 -10.45 -11.74 17.83
CA VAL A 193 -9.05 -12.07 17.53
C VAL A 193 -8.48 -11.18 16.43
N ALA A 194 -9.23 -10.93 15.35
CA ALA A 194 -8.74 -10.03 14.29
C ALA A 194 -8.43 -8.62 14.82
N MET A 195 -9.26 -8.10 15.71
CA MET A 195 -9.04 -6.84 16.41
C MET A 195 -7.83 -6.92 17.36
N HIS A 196 -7.69 -8.01 18.11
CA HIS A 196 -6.55 -8.27 18.99
C HIS A 196 -5.23 -8.27 18.19
N VAL A 197 -5.19 -8.98 17.05
CA VAL A 197 -4.02 -9.04 16.16
C VAL A 197 -3.63 -7.64 15.68
N ALA A 198 -4.59 -6.81 15.29
CA ALA A 198 -4.32 -5.43 14.87
C ALA A 198 -3.69 -4.58 15.98
N ALA A 199 -4.11 -4.79 17.25
CA ALA A 199 -3.64 -4.06 18.41
C ALA A 199 -2.28 -4.57 18.93
N MET A 200 -2.15 -5.89 19.10
CA MET A 200 -1.02 -6.50 19.80
C MET A 200 0.07 -7.01 18.85
N LYS A 201 -0.19 -7.06 17.55
CA LYS A 201 0.75 -7.40 16.47
C LYS A 201 1.57 -8.66 16.74
N PRO A 202 0.95 -9.81 17.03
CA PRO A 202 1.67 -11.06 17.19
C PRO A 202 2.39 -11.43 15.89
N VAL A 203 3.52 -12.15 16.03
CA VAL A 203 4.34 -12.60 14.89
C VAL A 203 3.87 -13.96 14.38
N ALA A 204 3.37 -14.81 15.31
CA ALA A 204 2.98 -16.18 15.00
C ALA A 204 1.75 -16.59 15.82
N LEU A 205 1.08 -17.70 15.44
CA LEU A 205 -0.02 -18.27 16.22
C LEU A 205 0.46 -18.79 17.57
N SER A 206 1.50 -19.61 17.57
CA SER A 206 2.09 -20.21 18.77
C SER A 206 3.60 -19.94 18.85
N SER A 207 4.19 -20.21 20.00
CA SER A 207 5.63 -20.09 20.22
C SER A 207 6.45 -21.04 19.32
N ALA A 208 5.86 -22.15 18.88
CA ALA A 208 6.52 -23.09 17.97
C ALA A 208 6.60 -22.58 16.52
N ASP A 209 5.72 -21.64 16.15
CA ASP A 209 5.62 -21.08 14.80
C ASP A 209 6.48 -19.80 14.63
N VAL A 210 7.13 -19.33 15.70
CA VAL A 210 7.99 -18.14 15.64
C VAL A 210 9.25 -18.48 14.83
N PRO A 211 9.60 -17.68 13.81
CA PRO A 211 10.79 -17.90 12.98
C PRO A 211 12.07 -18.02 13.82
N ALA A 212 12.88 -19.04 13.54
CA ALA A 212 14.12 -19.31 14.27
C ALA A 212 15.09 -18.11 14.27
N GLU A 213 15.13 -17.35 13.16
CA GLU A 213 15.95 -16.13 13.04
C GLU A 213 15.59 -15.06 14.09
N LEU A 214 14.29 -14.90 14.38
CA LEU A 214 13.84 -13.96 15.40
C LEU A 214 14.21 -14.44 16.81
N ILE A 215 14.13 -15.74 17.06
CA ILE A 215 14.52 -16.35 18.33
C ILE A 215 16.02 -16.16 18.56
N GLU A 216 16.86 -16.43 17.56
CA GLU A 216 18.32 -16.27 17.68
C GLU A 216 18.72 -14.79 17.80
N LYS A 217 18.02 -13.90 17.13
CA LYS A 217 18.22 -12.46 17.29
C LYS A 217 17.92 -12.03 18.73
N GLU A 218 16.81 -12.46 19.31
CA GLU A 218 16.46 -12.15 20.69
C GLU A 218 17.44 -12.77 21.68
N ARG A 219 17.88 -14.02 21.44
CA ARG A 219 18.92 -14.69 22.24
C ARG A 219 20.23 -13.88 22.26
N SER A 220 20.65 -13.40 21.09
CA SER A 220 21.83 -12.55 20.95
C SER A 220 21.69 -11.24 21.74
N VAL A 221 20.55 -10.55 21.62
CA VAL A 221 20.27 -9.32 22.37
C VAL A 221 20.27 -9.58 23.87
N ALA A 222 19.64 -10.66 24.33
CA ALA A 222 19.61 -11.04 25.74
C ALA A 222 21.01 -11.37 26.29
N ALA A 223 21.84 -12.03 25.47
CA ALA A 223 23.25 -12.33 25.85
C ALA A 223 24.10 -11.05 25.95
N LEU A 224 23.99 -10.13 25.01
CA LEU A 224 24.69 -8.83 25.05
C LEU A 224 24.27 -8.01 26.28
N LYS A 225 22.97 -7.97 26.59
CA LYS A 225 22.47 -7.30 27.79
C LYS A 225 22.97 -7.94 29.07
N ALA A 226 23.03 -9.28 29.14
CA ALA A 226 23.59 -9.98 30.31
C ALA A 226 25.08 -9.69 30.50
N ALA A 227 25.86 -9.57 29.41
CA ALA A 227 27.27 -9.19 29.45
C ALA A 227 27.45 -7.74 29.94
N GLU A 228 26.66 -6.79 29.45
CA GLU A 228 26.68 -5.40 29.91
C GLU A 228 26.34 -5.27 31.41
N ASP A 229 25.30 -5.99 31.86
CA ASP A 229 24.91 -6.03 33.27
C ASP A 229 26.00 -6.64 34.15
N ALA A 230 26.75 -7.63 33.65
CA ALA A 230 27.90 -8.23 34.36
C ALA A 230 29.04 -7.25 34.51
N GLU A 231 29.38 -6.48 33.49
CA GLU A 231 30.42 -5.43 33.56
C GLU A 231 30.01 -4.31 34.52
N LYS A 232 28.76 -3.88 34.52
CA LYS A 232 28.25 -2.90 35.50
C LYS A 232 28.34 -3.43 36.93
N ALA A 233 27.93 -4.66 37.18
CA ALA A 233 28.02 -5.30 38.50
C ALA A 233 29.45 -5.40 38.98
N LYS A 234 30.40 -5.72 38.09
CA LYS A 234 31.84 -5.75 38.40
C LYS A 234 32.37 -4.35 38.78
N ALA A 235 31.97 -3.31 38.07
CA ALA A 235 32.32 -1.93 38.38
C ALA A 235 31.78 -1.49 39.76
N GLU A 236 30.62 -2.03 40.18
CA GLU A 236 30.02 -1.81 41.50
C GLU A 236 30.59 -2.71 42.60
N GLY A 237 31.62 -3.52 42.31
CA GLY A 237 32.24 -4.42 43.28
C GLY A 237 31.44 -5.67 43.65
N LYS A 238 30.42 -6.01 42.84
CA LYS A 238 29.62 -7.22 43.03
C LYS A 238 30.31 -8.45 42.48
N ALA A 239 30.12 -9.61 43.12
CA ALA A 239 30.68 -10.86 42.65
C ALA A 239 30.08 -11.22 41.25
N PRO A 240 30.90 -11.78 40.35
CA PRO A 240 30.42 -12.20 39.02
C PRO A 240 29.39 -13.33 39.15
N GLN A 241 28.36 -13.26 38.33
CA GLN A 241 27.37 -14.36 38.25
C GLN A 241 27.99 -15.58 37.57
N SER A 242 27.56 -16.79 38.00
CA SER A 242 28.00 -18.01 37.33
C SER A 242 27.48 -18.08 35.91
N ALA A 243 28.20 -18.76 35.00
CA ALA A 243 27.80 -18.97 33.62
C ALA A 243 26.39 -19.63 33.51
N GLU A 244 26.06 -20.54 34.46
CA GLU A 244 24.76 -21.19 34.51
C GLU A 244 23.63 -20.19 34.79
N ILE A 245 23.83 -19.24 35.72
CA ILE A 245 22.84 -18.18 36.01
C ILE A 245 22.62 -17.28 34.79
N VAL A 246 23.72 -16.89 34.13
CA VAL A 246 23.65 -16.08 32.92
C VAL A 246 22.88 -16.80 31.81
N THR A 247 23.18 -18.08 31.53
CA THR A 247 22.50 -18.90 30.55
C THR A 247 20.99 -19.03 30.86
N ARG A 248 20.65 -19.30 32.10
CA ARG A 248 19.24 -19.42 32.54
C ARG A 248 18.49 -18.08 32.39
N ARG A 249 19.17 -16.96 32.64
CA ARG A 249 18.59 -15.62 32.44
C ARG A 249 18.35 -15.30 30.97
N VAL A 250 19.30 -15.63 30.09
CA VAL A 250 19.16 -15.45 28.63
C VAL A 250 17.98 -16.30 28.12
N GLU A 251 17.91 -17.58 28.50
CA GLU A 251 16.82 -18.45 28.09
C GLU A 251 15.46 -17.97 28.64
N GLY A 252 15.43 -17.47 29.88
CA GLY A 252 14.24 -16.85 30.45
C GLY A 252 13.76 -15.63 29.66
N SER A 253 14.66 -14.80 29.13
CA SER A 253 14.34 -13.69 28.26
C SER A 253 13.75 -14.15 26.93
N VAL A 254 14.32 -15.19 26.32
CA VAL A 254 13.79 -15.79 25.08
C VAL A 254 12.38 -16.36 25.31
N GLN A 255 12.16 -17.07 26.41
CA GLN A 255 10.83 -17.62 26.75
C GLN A 255 9.80 -16.50 26.98
N LYS A 256 10.21 -15.40 27.58
CA LYS A 256 9.34 -14.21 27.73
C LYS A 256 8.99 -13.61 26.38
N TYR A 257 9.97 -13.39 25.50
CA TYR A 257 9.76 -12.91 24.16
C TYR A 257 8.79 -13.80 23.36
N LEU A 258 9.00 -15.13 23.38
CA LEU A 258 8.10 -16.08 22.71
C LEU A 258 6.65 -15.94 23.16
N LYS A 259 6.39 -15.71 24.45
CA LYS A 259 5.04 -15.46 24.98
C LYS A 259 4.47 -14.13 24.51
N GLU A 260 5.32 -13.10 24.42
CA GLU A 260 4.88 -11.77 24.01
C GLU A 260 4.53 -11.68 22.51
N VAL A 261 5.23 -12.45 21.66
CA VAL A 261 5.01 -12.40 20.20
C VAL A 261 4.08 -13.47 19.66
N SER A 262 3.65 -14.42 20.50
CA SER A 262 2.76 -15.54 20.11
C SER A 262 1.32 -15.24 20.45
N LEU A 263 0.43 -15.24 19.44
CA LEU A 263 -0.97 -14.89 19.58
C LEU A 263 -1.67 -15.63 20.72
N TYR A 264 -1.52 -16.95 20.78
CA TYR A 264 -2.18 -17.78 21.80
C TYR A 264 -1.76 -17.46 23.24
N ASN A 265 -0.53 -16.99 23.42
CA ASN A 265 0.04 -16.70 24.74
C ASN A 265 -0.24 -15.25 25.20
N GLN A 266 -0.62 -14.36 24.30
CA GLN A 266 -0.91 -12.98 24.65
C GLN A 266 -2.15 -12.85 25.54
N ALA A 267 -2.11 -11.94 26.50
CA ALA A 267 -3.29 -11.54 27.24
C ALA A 267 -4.35 -10.95 26.31
N PHE A 268 -5.59 -11.41 26.39
CA PHE A 268 -6.63 -11.00 25.45
C PHE A 268 -7.01 -9.54 25.65
N VAL A 269 -6.97 -8.74 24.60
CA VAL A 269 -7.13 -7.27 24.66
C VAL A 269 -8.43 -6.80 25.29
N LYS A 270 -9.51 -7.58 25.20
CA LYS A 270 -10.81 -7.28 25.82
C LYS A 270 -10.94 -7.78 27.26
N ASN A 271 -10.08 -8.70 27.67
CA ASN A 271 -10.07 -9.27 29.01
C ASN A 271 -8.67 -9.84 29.32
N ASP A 272 -7.85 -9.03 29.97
CA ASP A 272 -6.46 -9.33 30.32
C ASP A 272 -6.27 -10.46 31.35
N LYS A 273 -7.37 -10.91 31.99
CA LYS A 273 -7.37 -12.04 32.95
C LYS A 273 -7.29 -13.41 32.26
N GLN A 274 -7.42 -13.47 30.94
CA GLN A 274 -7.30 -14.69 30.15
C GLN A 274 -6.42 -14.48 28.92
N THR A 275 -5.82 -15.57 28.46
CA THR A 275 -5.08 -15.53 27.19
C THR A 275 -6.03 -15.70 26.01
N VAL A 276 -5.56 -15.34 24.80
CA VAL A 276 -6.30 -15.60 23.56
C VAL A 276 -6.63 -17.08 23.41
N GLU A 277 -5.69 -17.98 23.75
CA GLU A 277 -5.94 -19.43 23.71
C GLU A 277 -7.10 -19.85 24.62
N GLN A 278 -7.15 -19.34 25.85
CA GLN A 278 -8.23 -19.64 26.78
C GLN A 278 -9.57 -19.13 26.27
N MET A 279 -9.63 -17.95 25.72
CA MET A 279 -10.83 -17.37 25.10
C MET A 279 -11.32 -18.25 23.95
N LEU A 280 -10.44 -18.63 23.04
CA LEU A 280 -10.76 -19.49 21.89
C LEU A 280 -11.28 -20.88 22.32
N LYS A 281 -10.67 -21.51 23.33
CA LYS A 281 -11.13 -22.77 23.90
C LYS A 281 -12.52 -22.64 24.49
N ALA A 282 -12.80 -21.56 25.22
CA ALA A 282 -14.09 -21.29 25.82
C ALA A 282 -15.23 -21.11 24.79
N THR A 283 -14.91 -20.61 23.59
CA THR A 283 -15.87 -20.38 22.51
C THR A 283 -15.91 -21.50 21.47
N GLY A 284 -15.12 -22.58 21.64
CA GLY A 284 -15.01 -23.65 20.65
C GLY A 284 -14.48 -23.20 19.29
N THR A 285 -13.63 -22.19 19.30
CA THR A 285 -13.07 -21.58 18.08
C THR A 285 -11.63 -22.04 17.86
N THR A 286 -11.30 -22.39 16.62
CA THR A 286 -9.94 -22.78 16.22
C THR A 286 -9.47 -21.89 15.09
N LEU A 287 -8.25 -21.38 15.21
CA LEU A 287 -7.61 -20.59 14.15
C LEU A 287 -6.75 -21.48 13.27
N ARG A 288 -6.80 -21.28 11.97
CA ARG A 288 -5.83 -21.82 11.01
C ARG A 288 -4.66 -20.89 10.76
N GLY A 289 -4.92 -19.58 10.82
CA GLY A 289 -3.91 -18.58 10.59
C GLY A 289 -4.47 -17.17 10.68
N PHE A 290 -3.57 -16.22 10.65
CA PHE A 290 -3.91 -14.83 10.45
C PHE A 290 -2.91 -14.18 9.47
N THR A 291 -3.34 -13.11 8.85
CA THR A 291 -2.47 -12.25 8.05
C THR A 291 -2.78 -10.82 8.42
N MET A 292 -1.73 -10.06 8.69
CA MET A 292 -1.82 -8.64 9.00
C MET A 292 -0.96 -7.85 8.02
N TYR A 293 -1.51 -6.80 7.44
CA TYR A 293 -0.76 -5.78 6.72
C TYR A 293 -0.86 -4.45 7.45
N VAL A 294 0.29 -3.82 7.58
CA VAL A 294 0.42 -2.44 8.05
C VAL A 294 0.97 -1.61 6.92
N VAL A 295 0.28 -0.52 6.57
CA VAL A 295 0.69 0.37 5.49
C VAL A 295 2.11 0.88 5.72
N GLY A 296 2.95 0.74 4.70
CA GLY A 296 4.32 1.26 4.72
C GLY A 296 5.29 0.52 5.63
N GLU A 297 4.90 -0.61 6.20
CA GLU A 297 5.77 -1.41 7.07
C GLU A 297 7.07 -1.78 6.35
N GLY A 298 8.24 -1.45 6.96
CA GLY A 298 9.56 -1.71 6.39
C GLY A 298 9.97 -0.79 5.24
N ILE A 299 9.15 0.20 4.84
CA ILE A 299 9.54 1.24 3.90
C ILE A 299 10.20 2.38 4.67
N ALA A 300 11.43 2.75 4.29
CA ALA A 300 12.09 3.91 4.85
C ALA A 300 11.29 5.18 4.49
N LYS A 301 10.78 5.88 5.48
CA LYS A 301 10.12 7.17 5.25
C LYS A 301 11.17 8.19 4.83
N LYS A 302 10.84 9.03 3.85
CA LYS A 302 11.62 10.22 3.57
C LYS A 302 11.63 11.07 4.84
N VAL A 303 12.79 11.30 5.41
CA VAL A 303 12.94 12.27 6.49
C VAL A 303 12.93 13.62 5.80
N ASP A 304 11.80 14.30 5.82
CA ASP A 304 11.72 15.67 5.34
C ASP A 304 12.41 16.57 6.38
N ASP A 305 13.69 16.83 6.16
CA ASP A 305 14.39 17.88 6.87
C ASP A 305 14.02 19.23 6.23
N PHE A 306 12.85 19.72 6.63
CA PHE A 306 12.31 20.99 6.15
C PHE A 306 13.30 22.15 6.37
N ALA A 307 14.08 22.10 7.45
CA ALA A 307 15.10 23.11 7.71
C ALA A 307 16.25 23.06 6.68
N ALA A 308 16.68 21.85 6.31
CA ALA A 308 17.70 21.67 5.27
C ALA A 308 17.17 22.02 3.87
N GLU A 309 15.90 21.68 3.54
CA GLU A 309 15.29 22.09 2.27
C GLU A 309 15.14 23.61 2.16
N VAL A 310 14.67 24.29 3.19
CA VAL A 310 14.59 25.76 3.22
C VAL A 310 16.00 26.38 3.12
N ALA A 311 16.97 25.84 3.85
CA ALA A 311 18.36 26.32 3.77
C ALA A 311 18.94 26.17 2.35
N ALA A 312 18.69 25.05 1.68
CA ALA A 312 19.11 24.79 0.30
C ALA A 312 18.43 25.75 -0.70
N GLN A 313 17.12 26.00 -0.54
CA GLN A 313 16.40 26.97 -1.38
C GLN A 313 16.89 28.41 -1.17
N VAL A 314 17.15 28.81 0.08
CA VAL A 314 17.72 30.13 0.39
C VAL A 314 19.15 30.28 -0.16
N ALA A 315 19.96 29.21 -0.10
CA ALA A 315 21.30 29.21 -0.68
C ALA A 315 21.26 29.32 -2.22
N ALA A 316 20.36 28.58 -2.87
CA ALA A 316 20.15 28.65 -4.34
C ALA A 316 19.66 30.03 -4.78
N ALA A 317 18.77 30.68 -4.01
CA ALA A 317 18.27 32.03 -4.30
C ALA A 317 19.32 33.14 -4.07
N LYS A 318 20.33 32.89 -3.22
CA LYS A 318 21.43 33.84 -2.96
C LYS A 318 22.62 33.66 -3.91
N GLY A 319 22.68 32.55 -4.63
CA GLY A 319 23.75 32.25 -5.61
C GLY A 319 23.37 32.56 -7.07
N ALA A 320 22.16 33.04 -7.30
CA ALA A 320 21.68 33.58 -8.56
C ALA A 320 21.59 35.13 -8.48
#